data_745c588a9f40c19b4c4f080748cd58b7
#
_entry.id   745c588a9f40c19b4c4f080748cd58b7
#
_cell.length_a   1.000
_cell.length_b   1.000
_cell.length_c   1.000
_cell.angle_alpha   90.00
_cell.angle_beta   90.00
_cell.angle_gamma   90.00
#
_symmetry.space_group_name_H-M   'P 1'
#
loop_
_entity.id
_entity.type
_entity.pdbx_description
1 polymer ?
#
loop_
_entity_poly.entity_id
_entity_poly.type
_entity_poly.pdbx_seq_one_letter_code
_entity_poly.pdbx_strand_id
1 'polypeptide(L)'
;MSITGFPVYRPRRTRATENLRAMIRETEVSVKDLIYPLFVVPGENVKHEIESLPGNYHWSIDRVMECIDEVVELGIPAVLLFGVPSYKDAVGSSGWDMNEPVQQACKLIKEKYPELVIITDVCLCEYTEHGHCGVLQNGCTVNNDETLPLLAKVAVSHAQAGADMIAPSNMMDGYVKAIREALDAAGFNHIPIMAYSAKFASAYYGPFRAAADSAPSAGDRKGYQMDPANSDEALREVALDIEEGADIVMVKPALAFLDIVQRVHETFNRPLCVYNVSGEYAMVKAAAEKGWIDEKRIVMETILGFKRAGAKMIITYHALDVAKWLQGK
;
A
#
# COMPACT_ATOMS: atom_id res chain seq x y z
N MET A 1 -27.15 23.00 -17.91
CA MET A 1 -26.36 23.46 -19.08
C MET A 1 -27.09 23.04 -20.35
N SER A 2 -27.39 23.96 -21.26
CA SER A 2 -27.92 23.62 -22.58
C SER A 2 -26.77 23.16 -23.47
N ILE A 3 -26.66 21.85 -23.72
CA ILE A 3 -25.67 21.31 -24.64
C ILE A 3 -26.28 21.40 -26.04
N THR A 4 -25.76 22.30 -26.87
CA THR A 4 -26.11 22.36 -28.29
C THR A 4 -25.56 21.11 -28.99
N GLY A 5 -26.45 20.32 -29.61
CA GLY A 5 -26.09 19.06 -30.26
C GLY A 5 -25.33 19.24 -31.59
N PHE A 6 -25.07 18.10 -32.27
CA PHE A 6 -24.60 18.08 -33.65
C PHE A 6 -25.52 18.91 -34.57
N PRO A 7 -24.97 19.67 -35.56
CA PRO A 7 -23.54 19.69 -36.02
C PRO A 7 -22.67 20.74 -35.32
N VAL A 8 -23.19 21.55 -34.41
CA VAL A 8 -22.45 22.65 -33.77
C VAL A 8 -21.38 22.11 -32.83
N TYR A 9 -21.76 21.19 -31.92
CA TYR A 9 -20.87 20.55 -31.00
C TYR A 9 -20.35 19.22 -31.57
N ARG A 10 -19.03 19.09 -31.70
CA ARG A 10 -18.35 17.93 -32.27
C ARG A 10 -17.15 17.53 -31.39
N PRO A 11 -17.32 16.63 -30.40
CA PRO A 11 -16.24 16.24 -29.48
C PRO A 11 -15.00 15.66 -30.18
N ARG A 12 -15.14 15.11 -31.38
CA ARG A 12 -13.98 14.57 -32.15
C ARG A 12 -12.97 15.64 -32.54
N ARG A 13 -13.32 16.92 -32.54
CA ARG A 13 -12.39 18.03 -32.89
C ARG A 13 -11.18 18.07 -31.96
N THR A 14 -11.41 17.86 -30.65
CA THR A 14 -10.38 17.89 -29.62
C THR A 14 -9.56 16.58 -29.55
N ARG A 15 -9.95 15.54 -30.28
CA ARG A 15 -9.28 14.24 -30.35
C ARG A 15 -8.49 14.00 -31.63
N ALA A 16 -8.46 14.95 -32.55
CA ALA A 16 -7.99 14.77 -33.90
C ALA A 16 -6.49 14.43 -34.00
N THR A 17 -5.67 15.02 -33.13
CA THR A 17 -4.21 14.81 -33.11
C THR A 17 -3.73 14.47 -31.72
N GLU A 18 -2.54 13.85 -31.63
CA GLU A 18 -1.91 13.54 -30.35
C GLU A 18 -1.64 14.80 -29.52
N ASN A 19 -1.11 15.85 -30.13
CA ASN A 19 -0.83 17.10 -29.46
C ASN A 19 -2.10 17.77 -28.92
N LEU A 20 -3.21 17.77 -29.68
CA LEU A 20 -4.48 18.28 -29.15
C LEU A 20 -4.95 17.47 -27.94
N ARG A 21 -4.87 16.12 -28.01
CA ARG A 21 -5.23 15.28 -26.86
C ARG A 21 -4.34 15.56 -25.64
N ALA A 22 -3.03 15.75 -25.85
CA ALA A 22 -2.10 16.10 -24.79
C ALA A 22 -2.42 17.45 -24.13
N MET A 23 -2.73 18.47 -24.95
CA MET A 23 -3.03 19.84 -24.45
C MET A 23 -4.31 19.91 -23.59
N ILE A 24 -5.28 19.02 -23.82
CA ILE A 24 -6.56 19.04 -23.09
C ILE A 24 -6.67 17.94 -22.04
N ARG A 25 -5.58 17.20 -21.81
CA ARG A 25 -5.55 16.12 -20.83
C ARG A 25 -5.78 16.66 -19.42
N GLU A 26 -6.78 16.12 -18.74
CA GLU A 26 -7.19 16.55 -17.39
C GLU A 26 -6.39 15.85 -16.29
N THR A 27 -5.84 14.66 -16.58
CA THR A 27 -5.16 13.82 -15.60
C THR A 27 -3.79 13.42 -16.12
N GLU A 28 -2.78 13.57 -15.28
CA GLU A 28 -1.40 13.19 -15.59
C GLU A 28 -0.86 12.24 -14.50
N VAL A 29 0.09 11.39 -14.89
CA VAL A 29 0.84 10.50 -14.02
C VAL A 29 2.28 10.97 -13.93
N SER A 30 2.81 11.03 -12.72
CA SER A 30 4.19 11.38 -12.43
C SER A 30 4.87 10.28 -11.63
N VAL A 31 6.18 10.17 -11.74
CA VAL A 31 6.97 9.28 -10.85
C VAL A 31 6.75 9.63 -9.37
N LYS A 32 6.46 10.90 -9.07
CA LYS A 32 6.17 11.37 -7.71
C LYS A 32 4.86 10.84 -7.11
N ASP A 33 4.00 10.23 -7.93
CA ASP A 33 2.76 9.61 -7.45
C ASP A 33 2.99 8.18 -6.95
N LEU A 34 4.16 7.59 -7.21
CA LEU A 34 4.44 6.18 -7.01
C LEU A 34 5.05 5.89 -5.64
N ILE A 35 4.61 4.80 -5.02
CA ILE A 35 5.21 4.18 -3.83
C ILE A 35 5.52 2.73 -4.20
N TYR A 36 6.78 2.31 -4.02
CA TYR A 36 7.20 0.94 -4.32
C TYR A 36 7.13 0.06 -3.07
N PRO A 37 6.28 -0.99 -3.06
CA PRO A 37 6.23 -1.96 -1.96
C PRO A 37 7.32 -3.00 -2.12
N LEU A 38 8.06 -3.30 -1.04
CA LEU A 38 9.11 -4.32 -1.05
C LEU A 38 9.11 -5.15 0.24
N PHE A 39 9.68 -6.35 0.15
CA PHE A 39 9.72 -7.33 1.22
C PHE A 39 11.13 -7.51 1.74
N VAL A 40 11.32 -7.30 3.03
CA VAL A 40 12.60 -7.53 3.72
C VAL A 40 12.51 -8.79 4.59
N VAL A 41 13.56 -9.61 4.53
CA VAL A 41 13.61 -10.92 5.16
C VAL A 41 14.90 -11.09 5.97
N PRO A 42 14.94 -12.00 6.96
CA PRO A 42 16.16 -12.36 7.66
C PRO A 42 17.11 -13.16 6.74
N GLY A 43 18.35 -13.31 7.18
CA GLY A 43 19.40 -14.08 6.48
C GLY A 43 20.43 -13.18 5.81
N GLU A 44 21.35 -13.82 5.09
CA GLU A 44 22.45 -13.17 4.37
C GLU A 44 22.41 -13.56 2.90
N ASN A 45 22.74 -12.62 2.02
CA ASN A 45 22.81 -12.80 0.57
C ASN A 45 21.48 -13.29 -0.07
N VAL A 46 20.33 -12.92 0.52
CA VAL A 46 19.03 -13.31 -0.01
C VAL A 46 18.55 -12.26 -1.02
N LYS A 47 18.35 -12.72 -2.25
CA LYS A 47 17.55 -12.08 -3.32
C LYS A 47 16.77 -13.18 -3.99
N HIS A 48 15.57 -13.42 -3.49
CA HIS A 48 14.71 -14.50 -3.96
C HIS A 48 13.45 -13.94 -4.62
N GLU A 49 13.25 -14.26 -5.90
CA GLU A 49 12.07 -13.80 -6.63
C GLU A 49 10.81 -14.44 -6.06
N ILE A 50 9.78 -13.62 -5.88
CA ILE A 50 8.48 -14.05 -5.40
C ILE A 50 7.69 -14.60 -6.58
N GLU A 51 7.50 -15.91 -6.66
CA GLU A 51 6.87 -16.61 -7.79
C GLU A 51 5.53 -15.98 -8.22
N SER A 52 4.71 -15.60 -7.25
CA SER A 52 3.40 -14.99 -7.50
C SER A 52 3.44 -13.49 -7.82
N LEU A 53 4.63 -12.86 -7.76
CA LEU A 53 4.88 -11.45 -8.05
C LEU A 53 6.14 -11.30 -8.93
N PRO A 54 6.14 -11.77 -10.17
CA PRO A 54 7.33 -11.75 -11.04
C PRO A 54 8.02 -10.38 -11.09
N GLY A 55 9.35 -10.34 -10.97
CA GLY A 55 10.12 -9.10 -10.91
C GLY A 55 10.16 -8.43 -9.53
N ASN A 56 9.50 -8.99 -8.51
CA ASN A 56 9.59 -8.56 -7.12
C ASN A 56 10.25 -9.64 -6.27
N TYR A 57 11.00 -9.23 -5.25
CA TYR A 57 11.91 -10.12 -4.53
C TYR A 57 11.75 -9.98 -3.01
N HIS A 58 12.09 -11.07 -2.30
CA HIS A 58 12.50 -11.02 -0.91
C HIS A 58 13.96 -10.57 -0.85
N TRP A 59 14.26 -9.62 0.03
CA TRP A 59 15.59 -9.05 0.19
C TRP A 59 16.10 -9.19 1.61
N SER A 60 17.28 -9.79 1.80
CA SER A 60 17.99 -9.65 3.06
C SER A 60 18.58 -8.23 3.21
N ILE A 61 18.90 -7.85 4.45
CA ILE A 61 19.32 -6.47 4.76
C ILE A 61 20.61 -6.09 4.03
N ASP A 62 21.55 -7.02 3.87
CA ASP A 62 22.80 -6.83 3.13
C ASP A 62 22.61 -6.65 1.62
N ARG A 63 21.46 -7.07 1.07
CA ARG A 63 21.12 -6.99 -0.37
C ARG A 63 20.05 -5.94 -0.71
N VAL A 64 19.27 -5.48 0.25
CA VAL A 64 18.11 -4.58 -0.01
C VAL A 64 18.51 -3.29 -0.72
N MET A 65 19.73 -2.81 -0.48
CA MET A 65 20.23 -1.58 -1.09
C MET A 65 20.36 -1.66 -2.62
N GLU A 66 20.46 -2.85 -3.22
CA GLU A 66 20.41 -3.02 -4.68
C GLU A 66 19.08 -2.52 -5.26
N CYS A 67 17.98 -2.84 -4.58
CA CYS A 67 16.66 -2.37 -4.95
C CYS A 67 16.45 -0.88 -4.64
N ILE A 68 16.91 -0.44 -3.48
CA ILE A 68 16.77 0.96 -3.06
C ILE A 68 17.54 1.90 -3.98
N ASP A 69 18.75 1.52 -4.42
CA ASP A 69 19.53 2.29 -5.38
C ASP A 69 18.77 2.49 -6.70
N GLU A 70 18.10 1.46 -7.22
CA GLU A 70 17.25 1.56 -8.42
C GLU A 70 16.02 2.46 -8.19
N VAL A 71 15.35 2.35 -7.04
CA VAL A 71 14.21 3.21 -6.65
C VAL A 71 14.61 4.68 -6.68
N VAL A 72 15.76 5.01 -6.07
CA VAL A 72 16.28 6.38 -6.01
C VAL A 72 16.71 6.89 -7.39
N GLU A 73 17.42 6.06 -8.18
CA GLU A 73 17.84 6.42 -9.55
C GLU A 73 16.63 6.71 -10.46
N LEU A 74 15.53 6.02 -10.28
CA LEU A 74 14.29 6.25 -11.01
C LEU A 74 13.47 7.44 -10.47
N GLY A 75 13.90 8.05 -9.36
CA GLY A 75 13.23 9.21 -8.76
C GLY A 75 11.90 8.89 -8.08
N ILE A 76 11.67 7.62 -7.71
CA ILE A 76 10.50 7.22 -6.92
C ILE A 76 10.68 7.76 -5.49
N PRO A 77 9.72 8.54 -4.96
CA PRO A 77 9.93 9.27 -3.73
C PRO A 77 9.80 8.44 -2.45
N ALA A 78 9.17 7.27 -2.52
CA ALA A 78 8.83 6.49 -1.35
C ALA A 78 8.85 4.98 -1.58
N VAL A 79 9.17 4.25 -0.51
CA VAL A 79 9.02 2.79 -0.43
C VAL A 79 8.09 2.42 0.71
N LEU A 80 7.36 1.30 0.55
CA LEU A 80 6.56 0.69 1.61
C LEU A 80 7.18 -0.65 2.00
N LEU A 81 7.66 -0.76 3.24
CA LEU A 81 8.33 -1.96 3.74
C LEU A 81 7.35 -2.95 4.36
N PHE A 82 7.44 -4.20 3.93
CA PHE A 82 6.84 -5.37 4.57
C PHE A 82 7.95 -6.28 5.10
N GLY A 83 7.79 -6.79 6.33
CA GLY A 83 8.76 -7.69 6.94
C GLY A 83 8.27 -9.13 6.98
N VAL A 84 9.11 -10.08 6.56
CA VAL A 84 8.97 -11.46 6.98
C VAL A 84 9.93 -11.66 8.15
N PRO A 85 9.45 -11.99 9.36
CA PRO A 85 10.30 -12.00 10.55
C PRO A 85 11.14 -13.26 10.66
N SER A 86 12.15 -13.23 11.54
CA SER A 86 12.98 -14.39 11.86
C SER A 86 12.25 -15.42 12.74
N TYR A 87 11.25 -14.97 13.49
CA TYR A 87 10.41 -15.82 14.34
C TYR A 87 8.99 -15.26 14.41
N LYS A 88 8.03 -16.15 14.70
CA LYS A 88 6.62 -15.78 14.93
C LYS A 88 6.17 -16.34 16.26
N ASP A 89 5.22 -15.65 16.90
CA ASP A 89 4.57 -16.09 18.12
C ASP A 89 3.08 -15.73 18.14
N ALA A 90 2.40 -16.03 19.23
CA ALA A 90 0.96 -15.82 19.35
C ALA A 90 0.54 -14.33 19.36
N VAL A 91 1.46 -13.42 19.67
CA VAL A 91 1.20 -11.98 19.81
C VAL A 91 1.94 -11.12 18.77
N GLY A 92 2.75 -11.75 17.94
CA GLY A 92 3.53 -11.07 16.90
C GLY A 92 4.66 -10.20 17.45
N SER A 93 5.36 -10.67 18.51
CA SER A 93 6.35 -9.86 19.21
C SER A 93 7.55 -9.45 18.36
N SER A 94 7.90 -10.22 17.34
CA SER A 94 8.92 -9.86 16.34
C SER A 94 8.59 -8.56 15.59
N GLY A 95 7.32 -8.16 15.50
CA GLY A 95 6.92 -6.92 14.84
C GLY A 95 7.49 -5.63 15.47
N TRP A 96 7.86 -5.66 16.75
CA TRP A 96 8.48 -4.52 17.43
C TRP A 96 9.92 -4.79 17.93
N ASP A 97 10.53 -5.88 17.51
CA ASP A 97 11.93 -6.15 17.81
C ASP A 97 12.84 -5.30 16.91
N MET A 98 13.72 -4.51 17.54
CA MET A 98 14.63 -3.59 16.84
C MET A 98 15.71 -4.30 16.00
N ASN A 99 15.83 -5.63 16.13
CA ASN A 99 16.78 -6.46 15.38
C ASN A 99 16.11 -7.13 14.16
N GLU A 100 14.80 -7.00 14.00
CA GLU A 100 14.07 -7.59 12.88
C GLU A 100 14.23 -6.79 11.57
N PRO A 101 13.95 -7.41 10.42
CA PRO A 101 14.30 -6.87 9.10
C PRO A 101 13.76 -5.47 8.81
N VAL A 102 12.52 -5.14 9.20
CA VAL A 102 11.94 -3.82 8.91
C VAL A 102 12.72 -2.72 9.61
N GLN A 103 13.00 -2.86 10.91
CA GLN A 103 13.72 -1.87 11.70
C GLN A 103 15.17 -1.74 11.22
N GLN A 104 15.82 -2.84 10.84
CA GLN A 104 17.15 -2.82 10.29
C GLN A 104 17.22 -2.16 8.91
N ALA A 105 16.22 -2.44 8.03
CA ALA A 105 16.11 -1.81 6.73
C ALA A 105 15.91 -0.29 6.86
N CYS A 106 15.02 0.16 7.76
CA CYS A 106 14.81 1.59 8.02
C CYS A 106 16.12 2.31 8.35
N LYS A 107 16.89 1.77 9.30
CA LYS A 107 18.19 2.36 9.70
C LYS A 107 19.16 2.44 8.53
N LEU A 108 19.34 1.32 7.80
CA LEU A 108 20.29 1.23 6.70
C LEU A 108 19.92 2.18 5.54
N ILE A 109 18.64 2.23 5.17
CA ILE A 109 18.16 3.09 4.09
C ILE A 109 18.33 4.56 4.47
N LYS A 110 17.97 4.96 5.69
CA LYS A 110 18.10 6.34 6.17
C LYS A 110 19.54 6.81 6.27
N GLU A 111 20.47 5.93 6.59
CA GLU A 111 21.90 6.26 6.59
C GLU A 111 22.40 6.69 5.21
N LYS A 112 21.96 6.00 4.13
CA LYS A 112 22.41 6.28 2.76
C LYS A 112 21.53 7.30 2.04
N TYR A 113 20.21 7.24 2.23
CA TYR A 113 19.23 8.06 1.53
C TYR A 113 18.25 8.73 2.50
N PRO A 114 18.70 9.77 3.24
CA PRO A 114 17.86 10.43 4.25
C PRO A 114 16.59 11.06 3.67
N GLU A 115 16.58 11.43 2.38
CA GLU A 115 15.43 12.05 1.70
C GLU A 115 14.39 11.04 1.16
N LEU A 116 14.74 9.75 1.05
CA LEU A 116 13.78 8.74 0.62
C LEU A 116 12.74 8.52 1.71
N VAL A 117 11.48 8.66 1.38
CA VAL A 117 10.39 8.45 2.33
C VAL A 117 10.23 6.94 2.60
N ILE A 118 10.46 6.54 3.84
CA ILE A 118 10.25 5.17 4.29
C ILE A 118 8.88 5.08 4.96
N ILE A 119 7.99 4.34 4.33
CA ILE A 119 6.69 3.99 4.87
C ILE A 119 6.78 2.55 5.40
N THR A 120 6.22 2.28 6.56
CA THR A 120 6.19 0.91 7.11
C THR A 120 4.77 0.44 7.34
N ASP A 121 4.47 -0.77 6.89
CA ASP A 121 3.21 -1.44 7.21
C ASP A 121 3.15 -1.77 8.71
N VAL A 122 2.01 -1.54 9.34
CA VAL A 122 1.77 -1.89 10.75
C VAL A 122 0.60 -2.85 10.84
N CYS A 123 0.94 -4.11 10.95
CA CYS A 123 0.03 -5.22 11.13
C CYS A 123 0.71 -6.29 12.01
N LEU A 124 -0.06 -7.28 12.46
CA LEU A 124 0.50 -8.44 13.17
C LEU A 124 0.48 -9.71 12.30
N CYS A 125 -0.17 -9.71 11.13
CA CYS A 125 -0.35 -10.93 10.36
C CYS A 125 0.93 -11.55 9.82
N GLU A 126 1.97 -10.77 9.59
CA GLU A 126 3.29 -11.24 9.20
C GLU A 126 4.04 -11.88 10.38
N TYR A 127 3.74 -11.43 11.60
CA TYR A 127 4.49 -11.70 12.83
C TYR A 127 3.83 -12.75 13.73
N THR A 128 2.54 -13.02 13.52
CA THR A 128 1.81 -14.04 14.29
C THR A 128 1.90 -15.41 13.63
N GLU A 129 2.05 -16.46 14.44
CA GLU A 129 2.07 -17.87 13.97
C GLU A 129 0.76 -18.32 13.32
N HIS A 130 -0.35 -17.66 13.65
CA HIS A 130 -1.68 -17.95 13.10
C HIS A 130 -2.05 -17.07 11.90
N GLY A 131 -1.26 -16.05 11.53
CA GLY A 131 -1.47 -15.21 10.35
C GLY A 131 -2.66 -14.26 10.41
N HIS A 132 -3.30 -14.04 11.57
CA HIS A 132 -4.31 -13.00 11.73
C HIS A 132 -3.70 -11.64 12.12
N CYS A 133 -4.43 -10.55 11.83
CA CYS A 133 -3.95 -9.18 12.05
C CYS A 133 -3.98 -8.70 13.51
N GLY A 134 -4.34 -9.56 14.45
CA GLY A 134 -4.42 -9.25 15.88
C GLY A 134 -4.40 -10.50 16.74
N VAL A 135 -4.42 -10.32 18.04
CA VAL A 135 -4.44 -11.40 19.03
C VAL A 135 -5.73 -12.21 18.93
N LEU A 136 -5.62 -13.53 18.94
CA LEU A 136 -6.80 -14.40 18.88
C LEU A 136 -7.38 -14.66 20.27
N GLN A 137 -8.72 -14.55 20.36
CA GLN A 137 -9.52 -15.13 21.44
C GLN A 137 -10.31 -16.32 20.89
N ASN A 138 -10.49 -17.36 21.68
CA ASN A 138 -11.27 -18.55 21.33
C ASN A 138 -10.84 -19.23 19.99
N GLY A 139 -9.56 -19.13 19.64
CA GLY A 139 -8.94 -19.87 18.52
C GLY A 139 -9.09 -19.28 17.12
N CYS A 140 -10.01 -18.36 16.85
CA CYS A 140 -10.19 -17.79 15.49
C CYS A 140 -10.74 -16.37 15.43
N THR A 141 -11.22 -15.81 16.53
CA THR A 141 -11.74 -14.43 16.57
C THR A 141 -10.64 -13.49 17.05
N VAL A 142 -10.40 -12.41 16.33
CA VAL A 142 -9.45 -11.38 16.77
C VAL A 142 -10.04 -10.56 17.90
N ASN A 143 -9.30 -10.40 19.00
CA ASN A 143 -9.62 -9.50 20.08
C ASN A 143 -9.12 -8.09 19.73
N ASN A 144 -10.05 -7.20 19.43
CA ASN A 144 -9.75 -5.84 19.00
C ASN A 144 -8.90 -5.09 20.05
N ASP A 145 -9.42 -5.01 21.28
CA ASP A 145 -8.88 -4.13 22.32
C ASP A 145 -7.49 -4.59 22.82
N GLU A 146 -7.27 -5.90 22.91
CA GLU A 146 -5.96 -6.46 23.25
C GLU A 146 -4.93 -6.28 22.13
N THR A 147 -5.38 -6.11 20.88
CA THR A 147 -4.52 -5.90 19.72
C THR A 147 -3.97 -4.47 19.65
N LEU A 148 -4.76 -3.46 20.01
CA LEU A 148 -4.40 -2.04 19.87
C LEU A 148 -3.05 -1.68 20.50
N PRO A 149 -2.73 -2.05 21.75
CA PRO A 149 -1.44 -1.71 22.36
C PRO A 149 -0.25 -2.40 21.69
N LEU A 150 -0.46 -3.54 21.03
CA LEU A 150 0.61 -4.23 20.29
C LEU A 150 0.91 -3.52 18.97
N LEU A 151 -0.12 -3.08 18.24
CA LEU A 151 0.04 -2.26 17.05
C LEU A 151 0.77 -0.94 17.34
N ALA A 152 0.44 -0.32 18.48
CA ALA A 152 1.12 0.87 18.96
C ALA A 152 2.62 0.63 19.20
N LYS A 153 3.01 -0.52 19.78
CA LYS A 153 4.42 -0.91 19.96
C LYS A 153 5.14 -1.07 18.63
N VAL A 154 4.51 -1.73 17.65
CA VAL A 154 5.07 -1.88 16.29
C VAL A 154 5.31 -0.50 15.67
N ALA A 155 4.31 0.38 15.68
CA ALA A 155 4.42 1.73 15.12
C ALA A 155 5.55 2.54 15.75
N VAL A 156 5.66 2.53 17.08
CA VAL A 156 6.72 3.25 17.81
C VAL A 156 8.09 2.66 17.48
N SER A 157 8.24 1.33 17.38
CA SER A 157 9.52 0.71 17.02
C SER A 157 9.98 1.09 15.61
N HIS A 158 9.05 1.14 14.65
CA HIS A 158 9.32 1.59 13.29
C HIS A 158 9.75 3.07 13.25
N ALA A 159 9.06 3.93 14.00
CA ALA A 159 9.42 5.34 14.13
C ALA A 159 10.82 5.52 14.74
N GLN A 160 11.16 4.75 15.79
CA GLN A 160 12.50 4.73 16.40
C GLN A 160 13.57 4.23 15.43
N ALA A 161 13.22 3.36 14.50
CA ALA A 161 14.14 2.86 13.48
C ALA A 161 14.33 3.83 12.31
N GLY A 162 13.55 4.92 12.22
CA GLY A 162 13.68 5.95 11.19
C GLY A 162 12.62 5.90 10.09
N ALA A 163 11.48 5.24 10.31
CA ALA A 163 10.34 5.36 9.41
C ALA A 163 9.81 6.81 9.38
N ASP A 164 9.52 7.33 8.19
CA ASP A 164 8.97 8.68 7.99
C ASP A 164 7.44 8.71 8.04
N MET A 165 6.80 7.56 7.85
CA MET A 165 5.34 7.42 7.82
C MET A 165 4.93 6.03 8.27
N ILE A 166 3.88 5.96 9.07
CA ILE A 166 3.30 4.72 9.56
C ILE A 166 2.03 4.41 8.76
N ALA A 167 1.92 3.18 8.23
CA ALA A 167 0.79 2.76 7.40
C ALA A 167 0.08 1.53 8.01
N PRO A 168 -0.81 1.74 8.99
CA PRO A 168 -1.48 0.65 9.67
C PRO A 168 -2.53 -0.03 8.78
N SER A 169 -2.41 -1.35 8.61
CA SER A 169 -3.22 -2.15 7.68
C SER A 169 -4.11 -3.21 8.35
N ASN A 170 -4.21 -3.18 9.66
CA ASN A 170 -4.81 -4.22 10.48
C ASN A 170 -6.35 -4.21 10.54
N MET A 171 -7.00 -3.06 10.33
CA MET A 171 -8.47 -2.87 10.37
C MET A 171 -9.11 -3.12 11.74
N MET A 172 -8.41 -2.82 12.83
CA MET A 172 -9.02 -2.84 14.17
C MET A 172 -9.77 -1.52 14.42
N ASP A 173 -10.87 -1.57 15.16
CA ASP A 173 -11.56 -0.35 15.58
C ASP A 173 -10.66 0.46 16.54
N GLY A 174 -10.50 1.77 16.30
CA GLY A 174 -9.70 2.66 17.16
C GLY A 174 -8.18 2.56 16.96
N TYR A 175 -7.71 1.87 15.94
CA TYR A 175 -6.29 1.60 15.74
C TYR A 175 -5.47 2.85 15.40
N VAL A 176 -6.03 3.77 14.62
CA VAL A 176 -5.35 5.03 14.26
C VAL A 176 -5.13 5.86 15.52
N LYS A 177 -6.16 5.99 16.37
CA LYS A 177 -6.06 6.71 17.65
C LYS A 177 -5.00 6.10 18.56
N ALA A 178 -5.01 4.78 18.75
CA ALA A 178 -4.06 4.10 19.61
C ALA A 178 -2.59 4.30 19.11
N ILE A 179 -2.36 4.25 17.79
CA ILE A 179 -1.06 4.49 17.19
C ILE A 179 -0.67 5.97 17.33
N ARG A 180 -1.59 6.93 17.06
CA ARG A 180 -1.30 8.36 17.16
C ARG A 180 -0.91 8.75 18.58
N GLU A 181 -1.68 8.33 19.57
CA GLU A 181 -1.39 8.60 20.99
C GLU A 181 -0.03 8.04 21.43
N ALA A 182 0.32 6.83 20.97
CA ALA A 182 1.59 6.20 21.29
C ALA A 182 2.79 6.90 20.63
N LEU A 183 2.66 7.29 19.34
CA LEU A 183 3.69 8.05 18.63
C LEU A 183 3.92 9.40 19.31
N ASP A 184 2.86 10.12 19.66
CA ASP A 184 2.94 11.42 20.32
C ASP A 184 3.61 11.31 21.70
N ALA A 185 3.21 10.31 22.49
CA ALA A 185 3.80 10.05 23.81
C ALA A 185 5.30 9.68 23.74
N ALA A 186 5.72 9.06 22.62
CA ALA A 186 7.11 8.72 22.34
C ALA A 186 7.93 9.86 21.69
N GLY A 187 7.31 11.04 21.44
CA GLY A 187 7.97 12.19 20.83
C GLY A 187 7.97 12.21 19.28
N PHE A 188 7.21 11.31 18.65
CA PHE A 188 7.08 11.19 17.19
C PHE A 188 5.81 11.87 16.64
N ASN A 189 5.43 13.00 17.20
CA ASN A 189 4.24 13.77 16.80
C ASN A 189 4.31 14.33 15.36
N HIS A 190 5.48 14.34 14.75
CA HIS A 190 5.73 14.79 13.38
C HIS A 190 5.55 13.68 12.33
N ILE A 191 5.43 12.41 12.74
CA ILE A 191 5.29 11.28 11.82
C ILE A 191 3.82 11.14 11.39
N PRO A 192 3.49 11.26 10.08
CA PRO A 192 2.14 11.08 9.59
C PRO A 192 1.69 9.62 9.62
N ILE A 193 0.38 9.42 9.72
CA ILE A 193 -0.29 8.13 9.62
C ILE A 193 -1.04 8.04 8.30
N MET A 194 -0.68 7.06 7.45
CA MET A 194 -1.40 6.67 6.24
C MET A 194 -2.25 5.44 6.55
N ALA A 195 -3.49 5.65 6.94
CA ALA A 195 -4.38 4.58 7.35
C ALA A 195 -4.97 3.81 6.16
N TYR A 196 -5.01 2.49 6.26
CA TYR A 196 -5.74 1.63 5.30
C TYR A 196 -7.25 1.69 5.58
N SER A 197 -7.82 2.88 5.54
CA SER A 197 -9.15 3.22 6.04
C SER A 197 -10.28 2.45 5.35
N ALA A 198 -10.17 2.21 4.05
CA ALA A 198 -11.13 1.44 3.28
C ALA A 198 -10.49 0.17 2.72
N LYS A 199 -10.25 -0.81 3.59
CA LYS A 199 -9.67 -2.11 3.22
C LYS A 199 -10.72 -3.20 3.24
N PHE A 200 -10.99 -3.76 2.06
CA PHE A 200 -11.99 -4.80 1.86
C PHE A 200 -11.41 -6.21 1.99
N ALA A 201 -12.20 -7.15 2.50
CA ALA A 201 -11.89 -8.57 2.41
C ALA A 201 -11.91 -8.99 0.93
N SER A 202 -10.74 -9.35 0.38
CA SER A 202 -10.62 -9.50 -1.07
C SER A 202 -9.87 -10.76 -1.48
N ALA A 203 -10.31 -11.38 -2.57
CA ALA A 203 -9.63 -12.47 -3.24
C ALA A 203 -8.33 -12.00 -3.95
N TYR A 204 -8.21 -10.69 -4.24
CA TYR A 204 -7.01 -10.10 -4.86
C TYR A 204 -5.76 -10.11 -3.97
N TYR A 205 -5.85 -10.58 -2.70
CA TYR A 205 -4.70 -10.66 -1.79
C TYR A 205 -3.95 -12.00 -1.85
N GLY A 206 -4.38 -12.94 -2.69
CA GLY A 206 -3.76 -14.26 -2.76
C GLY A 206 -2.24 -14.24 -2.88
N PRO A 207 -1.66 -13.56 -3.90
CA PRO A 207 -0.21 -13.49 -4.07
C PRO A 207 0.53 -12.81 -2.90
N PHE A 208 -0.05 -11.79 -2.27
CA PHE A 208 0.54 -11.13 -1.10
C PHE A 208 0.67 -12.07 0.11
N ARG A 209 -0.34 -12.93 0.35
CA ARG A 209 -0.30 -13.87 1.49
C ARG A 209 0.87 -14.83 1.39
N ALA A 210 1.21 -15.26 0.18
CA ALA A 210 2.39 -16.07 -0.08
C ALA A 210 3.69 -15.25 0.10
N ALA A 211 3.73 -14.02 -0.42
CA ALA A 211 4.89 -13.15 -0.34
C ALA A 211 5.25 -12.73 1.10
N ALA A 212 4.26 -12.44 1.93
CA ALA A 212 4.42 -11.99 3.32
C ALA A 212 4.37 -13.14 4.34
N ASP A 213 4.24 -14.40 3.89
CA ASP A 213 4.03 -15.58 4.75
C ASP A 213 2.95 -15.31 5.82
N SER A 214 1.81 -14.76 5.39
CA SER A 214 0.75 -14.23 6.27
C SER A 214 -0.63 -14.84 6.03
N ALA A 215 -0.69 -16.06 5.47
CA ALA A 215 -1.96 -16.75 5.28
C ALA A 215 -2.57 -17.15 6.64
N PRO A 216 -3.87 -16.88 6.90
CA PRO A 216 -4.52 -17.32 8.13
C PRO A 216 -4.47 -18.85 8.24
N SER A 217 -4.05 -19.37 9.39
CA SER A 217 -4.01 -20.82 9.66
C SER A 217 -5.41 -21.41 9.86
N ALA A 218 -6.41 -20.58 10.22
CA ALA A 218 -7.81 -20.98 10.41
C ALA A 218 -8.73 -19.77 10.13
N GLY A 219 -9.96 -20.03 9.66
CA GLY A 219 -10.95 -19.00 9.40
C GLY A 219 -10.60 -18.09 8.22
N ASP A 220 -11.05 -16.85 8.29
CA ASP A 220 -10.78 -15.81 7.30
C ASP A 220 -10.65 -14.43 8.00
N ARG A 221 -10.52 -13.36 7.22
CA ARG A 221 -10.36 -12.00 7.73
C ARG A 221 -11.64 -11.14 7.61
N LYS A 222 -12.77 -11.75 7.26
CA LYS A 222 -14.04 -11.00 7.04
C LYS A 222 -14.64 -10.44 8.31
N GLY A 223 -14.19 -10.91 9.48
CA GLY A 223 -14.63 -10.38 10.77
C GLY A 223 -14.07 -8.99 11.10
N TYR A 224 -13.05 -8.52 10.36
CA TYR A 224 -12.46 -7.20 10.58
C TYR A 224 -12.10 -6.45 9.28
N GLN A 225 -12.01 -7.09 8.13
CA GLN A 225 -11.93 -6.41 6.83
C GLN A 225 -13.34 -6.25 6.27
N MET A 226 -13.62 -5.10 5.62
CA MET A 226 -14.95 -4.76 5.12
C MET A 226 -15.48 -5.74 4.08
N ASP A 227 -16.80 -5.93 4.06
CA ASP A 227 -17.46 -6.68 3.00
C ASP A 227 -17.37 -5.90 1.66
N PRO A 228 -16.86 -6.53 0.58
CA PRO A 228 -16.80 -5.89 -0.74
C PRO A 228 -18.14 -5.46 -1.31
N ALA A 229 -19.26 -5.92 -0.76
CA ALA A 229 -20.59 -5.47 -1.16
C ALA A 229 -21.01 -4.10 -0.58
N ASN A 230 -20.25 -3.56 0.41
CA ASN A 230 -20.65 -2.40 1.20
C ASN A 230 -19.87 -1.14 0.80
N SER A 231 -20.47 -0.24 0.06
CA SER A 231 -19.81 1.02 -0.33
C SER A 231 -19.99 2.16 0.69
N ASP A 232 -21.10 2.19 1.43
CA ASP A 232 -21.37 3.26 2.42
C ASP A 232 -20.59 3.05 3.72
N GLU A 233 -20.28 1.80 4.06
CA GLU A 233 -19.41 1.45 5.17
C GLU A 233 -18.01 2.04 4.99
N ALA A 234 -17.46 2.01 3.77
CA ALA A 234 -16.17 2.58 3.47
C ALA A 234 -16.06 4.07 3.84
N LEU A 235 -17.12 4.85 3.62
CA LEU A 235 -17.13 6.27 4.01
C LEU A 235 -17.17 6.46 5.54
N ARG A 236 -17.86 5.56 6.26
CA ARG A 236 -17.84 5.59 7.73
C ARG A 236 -16.46 5.26 8.29
N GLU A 237 -15.81 4.21 7.79
CA GLU A 237 -14.45 3.82 8.20
C GLU A 237 -13.45 4.95 7.95
N VAL A 238 -13.49 5.55 6.76
CA VAL A 238 -12.62 6.70 6.44
C VAL A 238 -12.90 7.89 7.36
N ALA A 239 -14.16 8.17 7.70
CA ALA A 239 -14.51 9.26 8.61
C ALA A 239 -13.96 9.01 10.02
N LEU A 240 -14.10 7.78 10.53
CA LEU A 240 -13.59 7.38 11.85
C LEU A 240 -12.06 7.51 11.91
N ASP A 241 -11.34 6.98 10.93
CA ASP A 241 -9.89 7.09 10.86
C ASP A 241 -9.39 8.55 10.83
N ILE A 242 -10.11 9.43 10.10
CA ILE A 242 -9.81 10.86 10.08
C ILE A 242 -10.02 11.49 11.47
N GLU A 243 -11.11 11.16 12.16
CA GLU A 243 -11.38 11.63 13.53
C GLU A 243 -10.34 11.11 14.53
N GLU A 244 -9.83 9.92 14.32
CA GLU A 244 -8.77 9.29 15.11
C GLU A 244 -7.37 9.85 14.85
N GLY A 245 -7.18 10.63 13.79
CA GLY A 245 -5.93 11.31 13.49
C GLY A 245 -5.18 10.82 12.25
N ALA A 246 -5.83 10.13 11.31
CA ALA A 246 -5.21 9.80 10.01
C ALA A 246 -4.93 11.07 9.20
N ASP A 247 -3.69 11.22 8.74
CA ASP A 247 -3.25 12.30 7.87
C ASP A 247 -3.56 12.00 6.39
N ILE A 248 -3.43 10.73 6.03
CA ILE A 248 -3.63 10.18 4.69
C ILE A 248 -4.56 8.98 4.82
N VAL A 249 -5.54 8.88 3.93
CA VAL A 249 -6.47 7.74 3.88
C VAL A 249 -6.22 6.89 2.65
N MET A 250 -6.47 5.57 2.74
CA MET A 250 -6.19 4.64 1.65
C MET A 250 -7.39 3.77 1.33
N VAL A 251 -7.59 3.51 0.03
CA VAL A 251 -8.53 2.47 -0.48
C VAL A 251 -7.73 1.26 -0.96
N LYS A 252 -8.09 0.08 -0.50
CA LYS A 252 -7.46 -1.21 -0.84
C LYS A 252 -8.50 -2.34 -0.94
N PRO A 253 -8.59 -3.09 -2.05
CA PRO A 253 -7.88 -2.92 -3.33
C PRO A 253 -8.27 -1.65 -4.10
N ALA A 254 -7.60 -1.37 -5.23
CA ALA A 254 -7.85 -0.16 -6.00
C ALA A 254 -8.70 -0.39 -7.25
N LEU A 255 -8.29 -1.31 -8.15
CA LEU A 255 -8.83 -1.38 -9.51
C LEU A 255 -10.32 -1.74 -9.54
N ALA A 256 -10.73 -2.72 -8.74
CA ALA A 256 -12.13 -3.14 -8.65
C ALA A 256 -12.99 -2.24 -7.73
N PHE A 257 -12.40 -1.20 -7.12
CA PHE A 257 -13.01 -0.30 -6.14
C PHE A 257 -12.85 1.19 -6.50
N LEU A 258 -12.76 1.51 -7.81
CA LEU A 258 -12.63 2.90 -8.29
C LEU A 258 -13.81 3.77 -7.91
N ASP A 259 -14.99 3.21 -7.75
CA ASP A 259 -16.18 3.87 -7.23
C ASP A 259 -15.97 4.34 -5.78
N ILE A 260 -15.33 3.51 -4.94
CA ILE A 260 -14.98 3.87 -3.56
C ILE A 260 -13.89 4.96 -3.56
N VAL A 261 -12.86 4.83 -4.42
CA VAL A 261 -11.80 5.85 -4.57
C VAL A 261 -12.41 7.20 -4.88
N GLN A 262 -13.31 7.27 -5.85
CA GLN A 262 -13.97 8.52 -6.24
C GLN A 262 -14.86 9.06 -5.10
N ARG A 263 -15.66 8.21 -4.47
CA ARG A 263 -16.53 8.63 -3.36
C ARG A 263 -15.73 9.19 -2.18
N VAL A 264 -14.63 8.55 -1.80
CA VAL A 264 -13.73 9.05 -0.75
C VAL A 264 -13.12 10.39 -1.13
N HIS A 265 -12.62 10.51 -2.37
CA HIS A 265 -12.06 11.75 -2.88
C HIS A 265 -13.04 12.91 -2.87
N GLU A 266 -14.29 12.68 -3.27
CA GLU A 266 -15.35 13.70 -3.33
C GLU A 266 -15.88 14.09 -1.93
N THR A 267 -15.81 13.15 -0.97
CA THR A 267 -16.39 13.35 0.36
C THR A 267 -15.39 13.98 1.34
N PHE A 268 -14.11 13.59 1.25
CA PHE A 268 -13.12 13.98 2.26
C PHE A 268 -12.00 14.83 1.65
N ASN A 269 -11.67 15.95 2.29
CA ASN A 269 -10.53 16.78 1.91
C ASN A 269 -9.24 16.25 2.59
N ARG A 270 -8.83 15.04 2.21
CA ARG A 270 -7.60 14.39 2.68
C ARG A 270 -6.78 13.86 1.50
N PRO A 271 -5.45 13.81 1.61
CA PRO A 271 -4.65 13.09 0.63
C PRO A 271 -5.10 11.63 0.55
N LEU A 272 -5.36 11.14 -0.67
CA LEU A 272 -5.87 9.80 -0.91
C LEU A 272 -4.79 8.94 -1.54
N CYS A 273 -4.48 7.81 -0.90
CA CYS A 273 -3.65 6.75 -1.43
C CYS A 273 -4.52 5.60 -1.95
N VAL A 274 -4.03 4.88 -2.94
CA VAL A 274 -4.62 3.62 -3.39
C VAL A 274 -3.56 2.53 -3.45
N TYR A 275 -3.96 1.29 -3.22
CA TYR A 275 -3.09 0.14 -3.37
C TYR A 275 -3.51 -0.71 -4.57
N ASN A 276 -2.70 -0.70 -5.63
CA ASN A 276 -2.76 -1.65 -6.73
C ASN A 276 -2.16 -2.97 -6.25
N VAL A 277 -3.05 -3.87 -5.78
CA VAL A 277 -2.66 -5.03 -4.98
C VAL A 277 -2.08 -6.18 -5.79
N SER A 278 -1.53 -7.14 -5.07
CA SER A 278 -0.80 -8.28 -5.62
C SER A 278 -1.55 -9.10 -6.67
N GLY A 279 -2.85 -9.35 -6.46
CA GLY A 279 -3.69 -10.06 -7.42
C GLY A 279 -3.95 -9.25 -8.69
N GLU A 280 -4.13 -7.95 -8.58
CA GLU A 280 -4.26 -7.05 -9.73
C GLU A 280 -2.96 -7.06 -10.57
N TYR A 281 -1.80 -7.00 -9.90
CA TYR A 281 -0.49 -7.13 -10.52
C TYR A 281 -0.30 -8.48 -11.22
N ALA A 282 -0.53 -9.59 -10.50
CA ALA A 282 -0.33 -10.94 -11.01
C ALA A 282 -1.22 -11.25 -12.23
N MET A 283 -2.46 -10.77 -12.24
CA MET A 283 -3.37 -10.92 -13.39
C MET A 283 -2.82 -10.25 -14.65
N VAL A 284 -2.24 -9.06 -14.53
CA VAL A 284 -1.63 -8.35 -15.66
C VAL A 284 -0.40 -9.10 -16.15
N LYS A 285 0.52 -9.49 -15.26
CA LYS A 285 1.72 -10.26 -15.61
C LYS A 285 1.38 -11.57 -16.34
N ALA A 286 0.43 -12.34 -15.79
CA ALA A 286 0.02 -13.62 -16.39
C ALA A 286 -0.63 -13.47 -17.77
N ALA A 287 -1.42 -12.43 -18.01
CA ALA A 287 -2.04 -12.17 -19.30
C ALA A 287 -1.02 -11.61 -20.31
N ALA A 288 -0.07 -10.78 -19.86
CA ALA A 288 0.99 -10.22 -20.70
C ALA A 288 1.98 -11.31 -21.15
N GLU A 289 2.37 -12.23 -20.25
CA GLU A 289 3.23 -13.38 -20.58
C GLU A 289 2.65 -14.23 -21.73
N LYS A 290 1.32 -14.37 -21.78
CA LYS A 290 0.62 -15.07 -22.85
C LYS A 290 0.41 -14.23 -24.13
N GLY A 291 0.84 -12.97 -24.14
CA GLY A 291 0.66 -12.05 -25.26
C GLY A 291 -0.79 -11.63 -25.50
N TRP A 292 -1.68 -11.80 -24.51
CA TRP A 292 -3.09 -11.43 -24.67
C TRP A 292 -3.34 -9.93 -24.46
N ILE A 293 -2.45 -9.27 -23.73
CA ILE A 293 -2.49 -7.82 -23.47
C ILE A 293 -1.09 -7.21 -23.62
N ASP A 294 -1.05 -5.92 -23.97
CA ASP A 294 0.17 -5.10 -23.90
C ASP A 294 0.34 -4.60 -22.47
N GLU A 295 1.37 -5.11 -21.77
CA GLU A 295 1.60 -4.83 -20.35
C GLU A 295 1.76 -3.33 -20.08
N LYS A 296 2.63 -2.66 -20.83
CA LYS A 296 2.88 -1.22 -20.66
C LYS A 296 1.59 -0.41 -20.79
N ARG A 297 0.82 -0.70 -21.83
CA ARG A 297 -0.41 0.05 -22.10
C ARG A 297 -1.46 -0.15 -21.02
N ILE A 298 -1.70 -1.40 -20.61
CA ILE A 298 -2.73 -1.69 -19.61
C ILE A 298 -2.34 -1.14 -18.22
N VAL A 299 -1.05 -1.24 -17.85
CA VAL A 299 -0.56 -0.69 -16.58
C VAL A 299 -0.68 0.83 -16.56
N MET A 300 -0.22 1.52 -17.61
CA MET A 300 -0.31 2.98 -17.69
C MET A 300 -1.76 3.47 -17.67
N GLU A 301 -2.68 2.74 -18.33
CA GLU A 301 -4.11 3.03 -18.32
C GLU A 301 -4.74 2.81 -16.94
N THR A 302 -4.32 1.76 -16.23
CA THR A 302 -4.73 1.47 -14.85
C THR A 302 -4.28 2.56 -13.88
N ILE A 303 -3.00 2.93 -13.91
CA ILE A 303 -2.44 4.01 -13.06
C ILE A 303 -3.15 5.35 -13.34
N LEU A 304 -3.39 5.66 -14.62
CA LEU A 304 -4.16 6.84 -15.00
C LEU A 304 -5.61 6.77 -14.48
N GLY A 305 -6.21 5.58 -14.45
CA GLY A 305 -7.52 5.34 -13.87
C GLY A 305 -7.59 5.69 -12.38
N PHE A 306 -6.58 5.30 -11.62
CA PHE A 306 -6.47 5.66 -10.19
C PHE A 306 -6.38 7.17 -9.99
N LYS A 307 -5.51 7.83 -10.76
CA LYS A 307 -5.37 9.30 -10.73
C LYS A 307 -6.68 10.00 -11.08
N ARG A 308 -7.37 9.55 -12.12
CA ARG A 308 -8.65 10.11 -12.57
C ARG A 308 -9.75 9.95 -11.51
N ALA A 309 -9.72 8.85 -10.74
CA ALA A 309 -10.64 8.63 -9.61
C ALA A 309 -10.30 9.48 -8.37
N GLY A 310 -9.17 10.20 -8.36
CA GLY A 310 -8.80 11.13 -7.29
C GLY A 310 -7.57 10.73 -6.46
N ALA A 311 -6.93 9.60 -6.73
CA ALA A 311 -5.74 9.19 -6.00
C ALA A 311 -4.58 10.18 -6.19
N LYS A 312 -3.89 10.54 -5.11
CA LYS A 312 -2.63 11.30 -5.11
C LYS A 312 -1.42 10.38 -5.09
N MET A 313 -1.48 9.32 -4.31
CA MET A 313 -0.41 8.34 -4.11
C MET A 313 -0.89 6.96 -4.55
N ILE A 314 0.00 6.21 -5.17
CA ILE A 314 -0.30 4.88 -5.72
C ILE A 314 0.79 3.91 -5.28
N ILE A 315 0.43 2.98 -4.41
CA ILE A 315 1.27 1.84 -4.08
C ILE A 315 1.07 0.80 -5.19
N THR A 316 2.15 0.41 -5.84
CA THR A 316 2.08 -0.59 -6.92
C THR A 316 3.39 -1.34 -7.10
N TYR A 317 3.31 -2.63 -7.32
CA TYR A 317 4.44 -3.48 -7.70
C TYR A 317 5.00 -3.14 -9.09
N HIS A 318 4.25 -2.42 -9.93
CA HIS A 318 4.70 -1.90 -11.22
C HIS A 318 5.51 -0.59 -11.11
N ALA A 319 5.78 -0.07 -9.91
CA ALA A 319 6.35 1.26 -9.73
C ALA A 319 7.68 1.46 -10.49
N LEU A 320 8.58 0.47 -10.47
CA LEU A 320 9.86 0.52 -11.19
C LEU A 320 9.63 0.58 -12.71
N ASP A 321 8.76 -0.26 -13.24
CA ASP A 321 8.43 -0.31 -14.67
C ASP A 321 7.77 0.99 -15.12
N VAL A 322 6.78 1.48 -14.36
CA VAL A 322 6.08 2.75 -14.64
C VAL A 322 7.05 3.91 -14.65
N ALA A 323 7.97 3.98 -13.67
CA ALA A 323 8.98 5.04 -13.61
C ALA A 323 9.92 5.02 -14.83
N LYS A 324 10.37 3.83 -15.28
CA LYS A 324 11.15 3.66 -16.50
C LYS A 324 10.36 4.14 -17.73
N TRP A 325 9.11 3.73 -17.88
CA TRP A 325 8.28 4.10 -19.02
C TRP A 325 7.98 5.60 -19.10
N LEU A 326 7.80 6.27 -17.95
CA LEU A 326 7.62 7.73 -17.90
C LEU A 326 8.89 8.48 -18.31
N GLN A 327 10.07 7.89 -18.14
CA GLN A 327 11.36 8.44 -18.53
C GLN A 327 11.76 8.03 -19.97
N GLY A 328 10.94 7.26 -20.68
CA GLY A 328 11.25 6.79 -22.04
C GLY A 328 12.31 5.68 -22.10
N LYS A 329 12.54 5.00 -20.98
CA LYS A 329 13.49 3.89 -20.84
C LYS A 329 12.81 2.55 -21.08
#